data_b971ff0191a8b17e51d06e13bac8d0df
#
_entry.id   b971ff0191a8b17e51d06e13bac8d0df
#
_cell.length_a   1.000
_cell.length_b   1.000
_cell.length_c   1.000
_cell.angle_alpha   90.00
_cell.angle_beta   90.00
_cell.angle_gamma   90.00
#
_symmetry.space_group_name_H-M   'P 1'
#
loop_
_entity.id
_entity.type
_entity.pdbx_description
1 polymer ?
#
loop_
_entity_poly.entity_id
_entity_poly.type
_entity_poly.pdbx_seq_one_letter_code
_entity_poly.pdbx_strand_id
1 'polypeptide(L)'
;SELINGKYKPSPVKRVMIPKPDGSERPLGIPTVKDRIVQMATKIAIEPVFEADFRDCSYGFRPKRSAKQALEVVRKACNNKGYYVVDADIEKFFDNVNQEKLMKLVEQRISDRRILKLINQWLASGVLYGNVLTISELGTNKGSVISPLLANIYLNTLDRLWEKYGLTHGILVRYADDTVIICKNKKSANHALNLLQYIMAKLDLKLHPVKTKIVSMWDGKEGFDFLGMHHRRMTTETSKGQLYKETYQYPSRKAMKKMKTEIKKILEALPRILPNMDKEISQNLKLILKKRGIDIHTAAAVQGVEAEGDQYVCKYIEKEKEQSATSQYVLCAVGRCPNTDGLFSEDATPEMNRGRVVVNEKFETSIPGVYAIGDLIFGAQLAHTASAQGIQVAEQLAGKEACVYTDPEIASVGITEDEAKEKGIAVKVGKFIMSANGKSPITKEERGFIKVVAEEESGVIVGAQMMCARATDMIGEFVTAIANKMTVAQLLK
;
A
#
# COMPACT_ATOMS: atom_id res chain seq x y z
N SER A 1 17.76 -18.06 22.73
CA SER A 1 18.90 -18.86 23.25
C SER A 1 19.77 -19.45 22.13
N GLU A 2 19.21 -19.94 20.99
CA GLU A 2 19.99 -20.53 19.89
C GLU A 2 20.98 -19.56 19.25
N LEU A 3 20.60 -18.29 19.05
CA LEU A 3 21.50 -17.26 18.49
C LEU A 3 22.65 -16.96 19.44
N ILE A 4 22.35 -16.81 20.75
CA ILE A 4 23.38 -16.52 21.78
C ILE A 4 24.37 -17.68 21.85
N ASN A 5 23.89 -18.92 21.78
CA ASN A 5 24.70 -20.12 21.88
C ASN A 5 25.35 -20.54 20.53
N GLY A 6 25.18 -19.76 19.47
CA GLY A 6 25.72 -20.05 18.15
C GLY A 6 25.14 -21.30 17.47
N LYS A 7 24.03 -21.85 17.99
CA LYS A 7 23.37 -23.09 17.50
C LYS A 7 22.32 -22.83 16.41
N TYR A 8 21.98 -21.58 16.14
CA TYR A 8 21.02 -21.26 15.08
C TYR A 8 21.55 -21.67 13.72
N LYS A 9 20.72 -22.39 12.99
CA LYS A 9 20.90 -22.74 11.57
C LYS A 9 19.61 -22.41 10.81
N PRO A 10 19.70 -21.67 9.70
CA PRO A 10 18.52 -21.39 8.87
C PRO A 10 18.04 -22.67 8.19
N SER A 11 16.73 -22.74 7.97
CA SER A 11 16.11 -23.77 7.16
C SER A 11 16.15 -23.41 5.68
N PRO A 12 16.14 -24.37 4.75
CA PRO A 12 15.92 -24.09 3.34
C PRO A 12 14.61 -23.33 3.12
N VAL A 13 14.58 -22.42 2.15
CA VAL A 13 13.36 -21.69 1.83
C VAL A 13 12.41 -22.54 0.99
N LYS A 14 11.13 -22.59 1.33
CA LYS A 14 10.11 -23.28 0.54
C LYS A 14 9.83 -22.50 -0.75
N ARG A 15 10.05 -23.11 -1.93
CA ARG A 15 9.72 -22.49 -3.21
C ARG A 15 8.24 -22.63 -3.51
N VAL A 16 7.58 -21.50 -3.81
CA VAL A 16 6.21 -21.45 -4.30
C VAL A 16 6.21 -20.72 -5.64
N MET A 17 5.47 -21.23 -6.61
CA MET A 17 5.34 -20.62 -7.92
C MET A 17 4.11 -19.70 -7.90
N ILE A 18 4.31 -18.41 -8.20
CA ILE A 18 3.23 -17.43 -8.26
C ILE A 18 2.92 -17.14 -9.74
N PRO A 19 1.66 -17.33 -10.19
CA PRO A 19 1.29 -17.04 -11.57
C PRO A 19 1.42 -15.55 -11.88
N LYS A 20 2.02 -15.24 -13.04
CA LYS A 20 2.07 -13.88 -13.57
C LYS A 20 0.89 -13.63 -14.51
N PRO A 21 0.53 -12.35 -14.74
CA PRO A 21 -0.55 -11.99 -15.68
C PRO A 21 -0.32 -12.41 -17.14
N ASP A 22 0.92 -12.74 -17.50
CA ASP A 22 1.32 -13.22 -18.83
C ASP A 22 1.26 -14.75 -18.96
N GLY A 23 0.77 -15.45 -17.93
CA GLY A 23 0.69 -16.93 -17.88
C GLY A 23 1.99 -17.62 -17.48
N SER A 24 3.10 -16.89 -17.33
CA SER A 24 4.34 -17.44 -16.79
C SER A 24 4.31 -17.46 -15.26
N GLU A 25 5.17 -18.26 -14.65
CA GLU A 25 5.29 -18.35 -13.20
C GLU A 25 6.49 -17.57 -12.66
N ARG A 26 6.35 -17.06 -11.44
CA ARG A 26 7.43 -16.40 -10.71
C ARG A 26 7.77 -17.24 -9.47
N PRO A 27 8.99 -17.76 -9.34
CA PRO A 27 9.39 -18.44 -8.12
C PRO A 27 9.52 -17.45 -6.96
N LEU A 28 8.94 -17.81 -5.82
CA LEU A 28 9.09 -17.09 -4.54
C LEU A 28 9.63 -18.09 -3.51
N GLY A 29 10.66 -17.71 -2.76
CA GLY A 29 11.19 -18.49 -1.66
C GLY A 29 10.65 -18.01 -0.33
N ILE A 30 9.94 -18.85 0.40
CA ILE A 30 9.33 -18.51 1.69
C ILE A 30 10.19 -19.07 2.81
N PRO A 31 10.88 -18.23 3.61
CA PRO A 31 11.60 -18.67 4.80
C PRO A 31 10.62 -19.07 5.92
N THR A 32 11.08 -19.89 6.85
CA THR A 32 10.31 -20.21 8.07
C THR A 32 10.04 -18.94 8.90
N VAL A 33 9.03 -18.97 9.75
CA VAL A 33 8.73 -17.84 10.66
C VAL A 33 9.94 -17.50 11.54
N LYS A 34 10.62 -18.52 12.07
CA LYS A 34 11.85 -18.36 12.85
C LYS A 34 12.93 -17.60 12.07
N ASP A 35 13.18 -18.01 10.81
CA ASP A 35 14.17 -17.36 9.97
C ASP A 35 13.79 -15.92 9.62
N ARG A 36 12.48 -15.66 9.37
CA ARG A 36 12.00 -14.29 9.13
C ARG A 36 12.23 -13.36 10.33
N ILE A 37 12.02 -13.85 11.55
CA ILE A 37 12.27 -13.09 12.77
C ILE A 37 13.76 -12.75 12.89
N VAL A 38 14.65 -13.74 12.69
CA VAL A 38 16.10 -13.52 12.80
C VAL A 38 16.60 -12.60 11.68
N GLN A 39 16.09 -12.77 10.45
CA GLN A 39 16.41 -11.87 9.33
C GLN A 39 15.94 -10.45 9.58
N MET A 40 14.73 -10.26 10.15
CA MET A 40 14.21 -8.93 10.47
C MET A 40 15.06 -8.27 11.56
N ALA A 41 15.38 -8.97 12.63
CA ALA A 41 16.24 -8.46 13.70
C ALA A 41 17.62 -8.04 13.16
N THR A 42 18.23 -8.87 12.32
CA THR A 42 19.51 -8.54 11.68
C THR A 42 19.36 -7.34 10.73
N LYS A 43 18.30 -7.30 9.92
CA LYS A 43 18.01 -6.17 9.04
C LYS A 43 17.92 -4.87 9.84
N ILE A 44 17.15 -4.83 10.92
CA ILE A 44 16.99 -3.63 11.79
C ILE A 44 18.34 -3.17 12.32
N ALA A 45 19.23 -4.10 12.69
CA ALA A 45 20.54 -3.77 13.23
C ALA A 45 21.50 -3.17 12.18
N ILE A 46 21.48 -3.70 10.93
CA ILE A 46 22.48 -3.30 9.92
C ILE A 46 21.95 -2.26 8.92
N GLU A 47 20.65 -2.15 8.71
CA GLU A 47 20.06 -1.22 7.74
C GLU A 47 20.49 0.23 7.91
N PRO A 48 20.55 0.81 9.12
CA PRO A 48 21.02 2.19 9.32
C PRO A 48 22.45 2.43 8.86
N VAL A 49 23.33 1.41 8.97
CA VAL A 49 24.73 1.49 8.55
C VAL A 49 24.83 1.63 7.03
N PHE A 50 24.04 0.85 6.29
CA PHE A 50 24.03 0.90 4.82
C PHE A 50 23.21 2.06 4.29
N GLU A 51 22.14 2.45 4.98
CA GLU A 51 21.31 3.58 4.58
C GLU A 51 22.11 4.89 4.52
N ALA A 52 23.11 5.05 5.38
CA ALA A 52 24.03 6.17 5.36
C ALA A 52 24.91 6.23 4.07
N ASP A 53 25.10 5.09 3.40
CA ASP A 53 25.91 5.00 2.17
C ASP A 53 25.09 5.05 0.88
N PHE A 54 23.79 4.78 0.97
CA PHE A 54 22.94 4.72 -0.20
C PHE A 54 22.74 6.09 -0.85
N ARG A 55 22.76 6.12 -2.19
CA ARG A 55 22.67 7.34 -2.97
C ARG A 55 21.22 7.81 -3.18
N ASP A 56 21.07 9.09 -3.49
CA ASP A 56 19.76 9.72 -3.67
C ASP A 56 19.01 9.21 -4.90
N CYS A 57 19.69 8.61 -5.86
CA CYS A 57 19.07 8.00 -7.04
C CYS A 57 18.33 6.69 -6.76
N SER A 58 18.50 6.10 -5.56
CA SER A 58 17.88 4.82 -5.15
C SER A 58 16.69 5.06 -4.23
N TYR A 59 15.53 4.46 -4.56
CA TYR A 59 14.25 4.68 -3.84
C TYR A 59 13.61 3.41 -3.30
N GLY A 60 13.83 2.25 -3.93
CA GLY A 60 13.15 1.01 -3.58
C GLY A 60 13.62 0.41 -2.26
N PHE A 61 12.67 -0.05 -1.43
CA PHE A 61 12.92 -0.75 -0.17
C PHE A 61 13.78 0.02 0.84
N ARG A 62 13.77 1.33 0.80
CA ARG A 62 14.51 2.20 1.72
C ARG A 62 13.57 2.96 2.65
N PRO A 63 13.96 3.19 3.93
CA PRO A 63 13.21 4.03 4.85
C PRO A 63 13.00 5.44 4.29
N LYS A 64 11.81 6.01 4.48
CA LYS A 64 11.45 7.38 4.05
C LYS A 64 11.57 7.64 2.54
N ARG A 65 11.75 6.61 1.71
CA ARG A 65 11.76 6.68 0.24
C ARG A 65 10.54 5.96 -0.32
N SER A 66 10.04 6.41 -1.48
CA SER A 66 8.81 5.87 -2.08
C SER A 66 8.85 5.88 -3.60
N ALA A 67 7.99 5.05 -4.21
CA ALA A 67 7.77 5.06 -5.65
C ALA A 67 7.30 6.44 -6.16
N LYS A 68 6.46 7.15 -5.37
CA LYS A 68 6.00 8.50 -5.71
C LYS A 68 7.16 9.49 -5.85
N GLN A 69 8.14 9.44 -4.96
CA GLN A 69 9.34 10.30 -5.04
C GLN A 69 10.18 9.98 -6.29
N ALA A 70 10.38 8.69 -6.60
CA ALA A 70 11.09 8.27 -7.82
C ALA A 70 10.38 8.77 -9.09
N LEU A 71 9.06 8.58 -9.17
CA LEU A 71 8.23 9.05 -10.29
C LEU A 71 8.29 10.57 -10.45
N GLU A 72 8.28 11.32 -9.36
CA GLU A 72 8.37 12.78 -9.40
C GLU A 72 9.74 13.27 -9.93
N VAL A 73 10.82 12.61 -9.55
CA VAL A 73 12.16 12.90 -10.12
C VAL A 73 12.21 12.61 -11.61
N VAL A 74 11.64 11.48 -12.04
CA VAL A 74 11.53 11.13 -13.47
C VAL A 74 10.74 12.20 -14.22
N ARG A 75 9.57 12.61 -13.71
CA ARG A 75 8.73 13.65 -14.33
C ARG A 75 9.49 14.97 -14.48
N LYS A 76 10.12 15.44 -13.39
CA LYS A 76 10.91 16.68 -13.40
C LYS A 76 12.09 16.60 -14.38
N ALA A 77 12.80 15.49 -14.41
CA ALA A 77 13.94 15.30 -15.32
C ALA A 77 13.49 15.29 -16.79
N CYS A 78 12.38 14.60 -17.12
CA CYS A 78 11.81 14.58 -18.46
C CYS A 78 11.32 15.98 -18.91
N ASN A 79 10.78 16.79 -17.99
CA ASN A 79 10.38 18.17 -18.29
C ASN A 79 11.57 19.14 -18.38
N ASN A 80 12.69 18.80 -17.75
CA ASN A 80 13.94 19.60 -17.84
C ASN A 80 14.90 19.04 -18.91
N LYS A 81 14.48 19.07 -20.18
CA LYS A 81 15.28 18.65 -21.34
C LYS A 81 15.67 17.15 -21.36
N GLY A 82 14.99 16.30 -20.59
CA GLY A 82 15.17 14.84 -20.61
C GLY A 82 14.37 14.20 -21.74
N TYR A 83 14.94 14.13 -22.94
CA TYR A 83 14.23 13.71 -24.13
C TYR A 83 14.45 12.26 -24.54
N TYR A 84 15.44 11.62 -23.98
CA TYR A 84 15.77 10.22 -24.23
C TYR A 84 15.87 9.48 -22.91
N VAL A 85 15.28 8.31 -22.84
CA VAL A 85 15.27 7.51 -21.62
C VAL A 85 15.84 6.14 -21.92
N VAL A 86 16.87 5.75 -21.17
CA VAL A 86 17.31 4.35 -21.12
C VAL A 86 16.42 3.66 -20.08
N ASP A 87 15.53 2.81 -20.57
CA ASP A 87 14.68 1.93 -19.77
C ASP A 87 15.39 0.59 -19.66
N ALA A 88 15.88 0.25 -18.47
CA ALA A 88 16.79 -0.86 -18.26
C ALA A 88 16.21 -1.89 -17.27
N ASP A 89 16.14 -3.15 -17.73
CA ASP A 89 15.72 -4.32 -16.93
C ASP A 89 16.93 -5.23 -16.69
N ILE A 90 17.21 -5.60 -15.46
CA ILE A 90 18.30 -6.49 -15.11
C ILE A 90 17.79 -7.94 -15.23
N GLU A 91 18.48 -8.76 -16.04
CA GLU A 91 18.05 -10.13 -16.27
C GLU A 91 18.13 -10.97 -14.99
N LYS A 92 16.96 -11.43 -14.50
CA LYS A 92 16.83 -12.32 -13.32
C LYS A 92 17.72 -11.87 -12.15
N PHE A 93 17.69 -10.59 -11.82
CA PHE A 93 18.60 -9.97 -10.84
C PHE A 93 18.82 -10.83 -9.59
N PHE A 94 17.74 -11.19 -8.88
CA PHE A 94 17.85 -11.95 -7.63
C PHE A 94 18.45 -13.34 -7.81
N ASP A 95 18.33 -13.93 -8.99
CA ASP A 95 18.86 -15.26 -9.29
C ASP A 95 20.35 -15.20 -9.69
N ASN A 96 20.83 -14.03 -10.12
CA ASN A 96 22.18 -13.82 -10.68
C ASN A 96 23.13 -13.03 -9.77
N VAL A 97 22.69 -12.61 -8.57
CA VAL A 97 23.58 -11.93 -7.61
C VAL A 97 24.74 -12.86 -7.24
N ASN A 98 25.97 -12.41 -7.45
CA ASN A 98 27.16 -13.13 -7.02
C ASN A 98 27.32 -13.00 -5.49
N GLN A 99 27.14 -14.12 -4.78
CA GLN A 99 27.14 -14.15 -3.31
C GLN A 99 28.48 -13.77 -2.71
N GLU A 100 29.59 -14.14 -3.32
CA GLU A 100 30.94 -13.77 -2.85
C GLU A 100 31.17 -12.25 -2.93
N LYS A 101 30.81 -11.64 -4.08
CA LYS A 101 30.88 -10.18 -4.23
C LYS A 101 29.96 -9.47 -3.25
N LEU A 102 28.73 -9.99 -3.06
CA LEU A 102 27.79 -9.44 -2.08
C LEU A 102 28.39 -9.46 -0.68
N MET A 103 28.95 -10.59 -0.25
CA MET A 103 29.59 -10.70 1.07
C MET A 103 30.75 -9.71 1.23
N LYS A 104 31.61 -9.56 0.22
CA LYS A 104 32.68 -8.55 0.23
C LYS A 104 32.17 -7.12 0.40
N LEU A 105 30.99 -6.79 -0.20
CA LEU A 105 30.36 -5.49 -0.03
C LEU A 105 29.78 -5.31 1.39
N VAL A 106 29.21 -6.36 1.96
CA VAL A 106 28.72 -6.35 3.35
C VAL A 106 29.86 -6.17 4.34
N GLU A 107 30.97 -6.89 4.15
CA GLU A 107 32.16 -6.85 5.00
C GLU A 107 32.85 -5.47 5.03
N GLN A 108 32.66 -4.64 4.01
CA GLN A 108 33.17 -3.26 4.01
C GLN A 108 32.61 -2.40 5.14
N ARG A 109 31.42 -2.74 5.66
CA ARG A 109 30.70 -1.96 6.67
C ARG A 109 30.39 -2.74 7.94
N ILE A 110 30.34 -4.05 7.87
CA ILE A 110 30.01 -4.93 9.00
C ILE A 110 31.22 -5.78 9.32
N SER A 111 31.78 -5.59 10.51
CA SER A 111 32.90 -6.38 11.04
C SER A 111 32.47 -7.50 12.00
N ASP A 112 31.22 -7.48 12.49
CA ASP A 112 30.70 -8.53 13.39
C ASP A 112 30.58 -9.86 12.66
N ARG A 113 31.48 -10.79 12.99
CA ARG A 113 31.54 -12.13 12.40
C ARG A 113 30.26 -12.94 12.60
N ARG A 114 29.49 -12.65 13.64
CA ARG A 114 28.20 -13.35 13.90
C ARG A 114 27.17 -12.93 12.88
N ILE A 115 27.08 -11.64 12.56
CA ILE A 115 26.18 -11.11 11.52
C ILE A 115 26.61 -11.61 10.14
N LEU A 116 27.88 -11.55 9.81
CA LEU A 116 28.41 -12.08 8.54
C LEU A 116 28.11 -13.56 8.37
N LYS A 117 28.29 -14.35 9.43
CA LYS A 117 27.96 -15.79 9.43
C LYS A 117 26.47 -16.02 9.17
N LEU A 118 25.58 -15.25 9.78
CA LEU A 118 24.13 -15.34 9.58
C LEU A 118 23.76 -15.07 8.11
N ILE A 119 24.26 -13.97 7.55
CA ILE A 119 23.99 -13.61 6.15
C ILE A 119 24.47 -14.71 5.20
N ASN A 120 25.71 -15.18 5.40
CA ASN A 120 26.28 -16.27 4.58
C ASN A 120 25.46 -17.56 4.70
N GLN A 121 25.01 -17.91 5.91
CA GLN A 121 24.16 -19.07 6.13
C GLN A 121 22.81 -18.96 5.41
N TRP A 122 22.17 -17.77 5.36
CA TRP A 122 20.92 -17.57 4.61
C TRP A 122 21.13 -17.67 3.09
N LEU A 123 22.24 -17.17 2.59
CA LEU A 123 22.58 -17.30 1.17
C LEU A 123 22.82 -18.77 0.79
N ALA A 124 23.46 -19.53 1.67
CA ALA A 124 23.76 -20.95 1.47
C ALA A 124 22.62 -21.92 1.87
N SER A 125 21.52 -21.43 2.48
CA SER A 125 20.46 -22.30 3.05
C SER A 125 19.72 -23.16 2.02
N GLY A 126 19.83 -22.83 0.74
CA GLY A 126 19.21 -23.53 -0.36
C GLY A 126 17.71 -23.29 -0.48
N VAL A 127 17.14 -23.89 -1.51
CA VAL A 127 15.72 -23.77 -1.88
C VAL A 127 15.11 -25.16 -1.98
N LEU A 128 14.02 -25.39 -1.24
CA LEU A 128 13.25 -26.61 -1.27
C LEU A 128 12.06 -26.46 -2.22
N TYR A 129 12.01 -27.30 -3.27
CA TYR A 129 10.86 -27.39 -4.18
C TYR A 129 10.34 -28.82 -4.22
N GLY A 130 9.13 -29.04 -3.73
CA GLY A 130 8.67 -30.40 -3.40
C GLY A 130 9.63 -31.01 -2.39
N ASN A 131 10.21 -32.18 -2.74
CA ASN A 131 11.19 -32.90 -1.91
C ASN A 131 12.66 -32.71 -2.39
N VAL A 132 12.91 -31.78 -3.34
CA VAL A 132 14.23 -31.54 -3.91
C VAL A 132 14.85 -30.28 -3.28
N LEU A 133 15.99 -30.47 -2.60
CA LEU A 133 16.81 -29.37 -2.08
C LEU A 133 17.82 -28.94 -3.15
N THR A 134 17.81 -27.69 -3.54
CA THR A 134 18.77 -27.08 -4.45
C THR A 134 19.59 -26.03 -3.72
N ILE A 135 20.91 -26.18 -3.73
CA ILE A 135 21.85 -25.17 -3.21
C ILE A 135 22.48 -24.49 -4.41
N SER A 136 22.58 -23.16 -4.38
CA SER A 136 23.19 -22.37 -5.44
C SER A 136 24.20 -21.40 -4.83
N GLU A 137 25.33 -21.22 -5.50
CA GLU A 137 26.36 -20.20 -5.18
C GLU A 137 25.99 -18.83 -5.74
N LEU A 138 24.93 -18.74 -6.54
CA LEU A 138 24.39 -17.52 -7.10
C LEU A 138 22.99 -17.23 -6.56
N GLY A 139 22.68 -15.96 -6.50
CA GLY A 139 21.36 -15.47 -6.18
C GLY A 139 21.11 -15.22 -4.70
N THR A 140 20.04 -14.50 -4.47
CA THR A 140 19.45 -14.27 -3.15
C THR A 140 18.01 -14.76 -3.17
N ASN A 141 17.54 -15.31 -2.05
CA ASN A 141 16.21 -15.90 -1.99
C ASN A 141 15.11 -14.82 -2.15
N LYS A 142 14.43 -14.80 -3.30
CA LYS A 142 13.24 -13.95 -3.51
C LYS A 142 12.19 -14.28 -2.44
N GLY A 143 11.79 -13.26 -1.65
CA GLY A 143 10.82 -13.42 -0.56
C GLY A 143 11.43 -13.47 0.84
N SER A 144 12.73 -13.56 0.99
CA SER A 144 13.41 -13.37 2.27
C SER A 144 13.35 -11.91 2.73
N VAL A 145 13.16 -11.69 4.03
CA VAL A 145 13.00 -10.35 4.62
C VAL A 145 14.23 -9.46 4.44
N ILE A 146 15.43 -10.05 4.44
CA ILE A 146 16.69 -9.31 4.31
C ILE A 146 17.09 -9.08 2.84
N SER A 147 16.55 -9.85 1.88
CA SER A 147 16.94 -9.78 0.47
C SER A 147 16.81 -8.40 -0.17
N PRO A 148 15.78 -7.58 0.12
CA PRO A 148 15.70 -6.21 -0.40
C PRO A 148 16.87 -5.32 0.04
N LEU A 149 17.32 -5.44 1.29
CA LEU A 149 18.48 -4.71 1.78
C LEU A 149 19.77 -5.19 1.09
N LEU A 150 19.96 -6.50 0.98
CA LEU A 150 21.12 -7.08 0.30
C LEU A 150 21.16 -6.68 -1.19
N ALA A 151 20.00 -6.63 -1.85
CA ALA A 151 19.87 -6.14 -3.22
C ALA A 151 20.33 -4.66 -3.34
N ASN A 152 19.91 -3.81 -2.42
CA ASN A 152 20.34 -2.42 -2.41
C ASN A 152 21.84 -2.27 -2.10
N ILE A 153 22.40 -3.08 -1.21
CA ILE A 153 23.86 -3.11 -0.95
C ILE A 153 24.62 -3.45 -2.23
N TYR A 154 24.17 -4.48 -2.97
CA TYR A 154 24.82 -4.90 -4.19
C TYR A 154 24.76 -3.83 -5.28
N LEU A 155 23.58 -3.25 -5.51
CA LEU A 155 23.33 -2.23 -6.52
C LEU A 155 23.82 -0.83 -6.12
N ASN A 156 24.17 -0.58 -4.85
CA ASN A 156 24.83 0.67 -4.45
C ASN A 156 26.17 0.87 -5.17
N THR A 157 26.81 -0.20 -5.63
CA THR A 157 27.99 -0.10 -6.50
C THR A 157 27.65 0.59 -7.83
N LEU A 158 26.51 0.26 -8.44
CA LEU A 158 26.00 0.98 -9.61
C LEU A 158 25.79 2.45 -9.28
N ASP A 159 25.08 2.74 -8.18
CA ASP A 159 24.73 4.11 -7.79
C ASP A 159 25.98 4.98 -7.59
N ARG A 160 26.99 4.46 -6.90
CA ARG A 160 28.27 5.14 -6.66
C ARG A 160 29.09 5.34 -7.94
N LEU A 161 29.16 4.33 -8.80
CA LEU A 161 29.87 4.46 -10.08
C LEU A 161 29.16 5.40 -11.02
N TRP A 162 27.81 5.42 -10.98
CA TRP A 162 27.02 6.38 -11.74
C TRP A 162 27.24 7.81 -11.26
N GLU A 163 27.25 8.04 -9.96
CA GLU A 163 27.56 9.36 -9.39
C GLU A 163 28.93 9.85 -9.84
N LYS A 164 29.92 8.95 -9.94
CA LYS A 164 31.29 9.31 -10.33
C LYS A 164 31.45 9.53 -11.83
N TYR A 165 30.82 8.73 -12.67
CA TYR A 165 31.10 8.69 -14.12
C TYR A 165 29.90 8.95 -15.01
N GLY A 166 28.66 8.83 -14.50
CA GLY A 166 27.43 8.84 -15.28
C GLY A 166 26.68 10.15 -15.30
N LEU A 167 26.90 11.08 -14.37
CA LEU A 167 26.12 12.31 -14.22
C LEU A 167 26.11 13.19 -15.48
N THR A 168 27.17 13.18 -16.26
CA THR A 168 27.25 13.93 -17.54
C THR A 168 26.40 13.30 -18.65
N HIS A 169 26.06 12.04 -18.51
CA HIS A 169 25.28 11.30 -19.51
C HIS A 169 23.78 11.34 -19.21
N GLY A 170 23.38 11.32 -17.94
CA GLY A 170 21.97 11.36 -17.59
C GLY A 170 21.71 11.21 -16.09
N ILE A 171 20.45 11.44 -15.71
CA ILE A 171 19.96 11.29 -14.34
C ILE A 171 19.50 9.85 -14.15
N LEU A 172 20.18 9.12 -13.27
CA LEU A 172 19.80 7.76 -12.86
C LEU A 172 18.68 7.82 -11.83
N VAL A 173 17.64 7.02 -12.02
CA VAL A 173 16.59 6.77 -11.03
C VAL A 173 16.40 5.27 -10.92
N ARG A 174 16.58 4.74 -9.71
CA ARG A 174 16.50 3.31 -9.44
C ARG A 174 15.47 2.99 -8.34
N TYR A 175 14.64 2.01 -8.60
CA TYR A 175 13.72 1.44 -7.60
C TYR A 175 13.93 -0.07 -7.52
N ALA A 176 14.69 -0.53 -6.53
CA ALA A 176 15.22 -1.89 -6.47
C ALA A 176 16.06 -2.23 -7.72
N ASP A 177 15.65 -3.22 -8.51
CA ASP A 177 16.24 -3.62 -9.78
C ASP A 177 15.70 -2.85 -11.00
N ASP A 178 14.53 -2.19 -10.88
CA ASP A 178 13.99 -1.33 -11.95
C ASP A 178 14.81 -0.03 -12.06
N THR A 179 15.30 0.24 -13.26
CA THR A 179 16.26 1.36 -13.47
C THR A 179 15.92 2.14 -14.75
N VAL A 180 15.85 3.46 -14.61
CA VAL A 180 15.73 4.37 -15.75
C VAL A 180 16.81 5.46 -15.70
N ILE A 181 17.30 5.87 -16.88
CA ILE A 181 18.28 6.96 -17.01
C ILE A 181 17.72 8.00 -17.98
N ILE A 182 17.52 9.21 -17.50
CA ILE A 182 16.95 10.31 -18.27
C ILE A 182 18.09 11.13 -18.87
N CYS A 183 18.16 11.20 -20.20
CA CYS A 183 19.23 11.79 -20.98
C CYS A 183 18.74 12.94 -21.85
N LYS A 184 19.60 13.93 -22.11
CA LYS A 184 19.27 15.11 -22.93
C LYS A 184 19.13 14.81 -24.42
N ASN A 185 19.94 13.89 -24.94
CA ASN A 185 19.99 13.57 -26.35
C ASN A 185 20.37 12.09 -26.57
N LYS A 186 20.21 11.61 -27.79
CA LYS A 186 20.46 10.23 -28.21
C LYS A 186 21.91 9.79 -27.96
N LYS A 187 22.89 10.68 -28.19
CA LYS A 187 24.32 10.39 -27.94
C LYS A 187 24.58 10.13 -26.47
N SER A 188 24.04 10.98 -25.58
CA SER A 188 24.13 10.77 -24.13
C SER A 188 23.46 9.49 -23.69
N ALA A 189 22.29 9.13 -24.28
CA ALA A 189 21.59 7.89 -23.97
C ALA A 189 22.40 6.64 -24.37
N ASN A 190 23.06 6.68 -25.54
CA ASN A 190 23.95 5.59 -25.95
C ASN A 190 25.17 5.45 -25.00
N HIS A 191 25.80 6.57 -24.63
CA HIS A 191 26.90 6.53 -23.66
C HIS A 191 26.43 6.05 -22.28
N ALA A 192 25.25 6.46 -21.85
CA ALA A 192 24.62 6.00 -20.61
C ALA A 192 24.38 4.49 -20.63
N LEU A 193 23.86 3.95 -21.72
CA LEU A 193 23.63 2.51 -21.88
C LEU A 193 24.95 1.73 -21.85
N ASN A 194 25.97 2.19 -22.57
CA ASN A 194 27.29 1.53 -22.60
C ASN A 194 27.95 1.53 -21.21
N LEU A 195 27.88 2.66 -20.49
CA LEU A 195 28.39 2.75 -19.13
C LEU A 195 27.61 1.82 -18.18
N LEU A 196 26.26 1.78 -18.31
CA LEU A 196 25.45 0.87 -17.50
C LEU A 196 25.80 -0.59 -17.77
N GLN A 197 25.98 -1.00 -19.04
CA GLN A 197 26.40 -2.33 -19.41
C GLN A 197 27.77 -2.69 -18.82
N TYR A 198 28.71 -1.75 -18.88
CA TYR A 198 30.05 -1.92 -18.27
C TYR A 198 29.96 -2.13 -16.76
N ILE A 199 29.14 -1.32 -16.05
CA ILE A 199 28.96 -1.44 -14.62
C ILE A 199 28.26 -2.78 -14.26
N MET A 200 27.25 -3.18 -15.03
CA MET A 200 26.58 -4.47 -14.83
C MET A 200 27.56 -5.65 -14.99
N ALA A 201 28.41 -5.60 -16.00
CA ALA A 201 29.43 -6.64 -16.20
C ALA A 201 30.43 -6.72 -15.01
N LYS A 202 30.78 -5.58 -14.39
CA LYS A 202 31.60 -5.55 -13.15
C LYS A 202 30.89 -6.21 -11.96
N LEU A 203 29.56 -6.19 -11.95
CA LEU A 203 28.72 -6.84 -10.95
C LEU A 203 28.30 -8.27 -11.34
N ASP A 204 28.86 -8.86 -12.38
CA ASP A 204 28.45 -10.15 -12.95
C ASP A 204 26.96 -10.22 -13.30
N LEU A 205 26.38 -9.06 -13.62
CA LEU A 205 24.98 -8.93 -14.04
C LEU A 205 24.88 -8.63 -15.53
N LYS A 206 23.72 -8.95 -16.10
CA LYS A 206 23.41 -8.66 -17.51
C LYS A 206 22.11 -7.88 -17.61
N LEU A 207 22.05 -6.93 -18.54
CA LEU A 207 20.79 -6.29 -18.93
C LEU A 207 19.97 -7.23 -19.81
N HIS A 208 18.67 -7.22 -19.63
CA HIS A 208 17.76 -8.05 -20.44
C HIS A 208 17.72 -7.52 -21.89
N PRO A 209 18.09 -8.32 -22.89
CA PRO A 209 18.35 -7.80 -24.25
C PRO A 209 17.11 -7.23 -24.96
N VAL A 210 15.91 -7.75 -24.65
CA VAL A 210 14.65 -7.33 -25.30
C VAL A 210 13.95 -6.20 -24.53
N LYS A 211 14.06 -6.20 -23.19
CA LYS A 211 13.36 -5.21 -22.37
C LYS A 211 14.17 -3.94 -22.20
N THR A 212 15.49 -4.02 -22.22
CA THR A 212 16.33 -2.82 -22.17
C THR A 212 16.30 -2.08 -23.50
N LYS A 213 15.88 -0.82 -23.48
CA LYS A 213 15.71 -0.01 -24.69
C LYS A 213 15.97 1.47 -24.43
N ILE A 214 16.31 2.19 -25.50
CA ILE A 214 16.33 3.66 -25.50
C ILE A 214 15.02 4.15 -26.10
N VAL A 215 14.26 4.92 -25.32
CA VAL A 215 12.97 5.50 -25.73
C VAL A 215 13.16 6.98 -26.08
N SER A 216 12.64 7.40 -27.24
CA SER A 216 12.64 8.81 -27.66
C SER A 216 11.36 9.50 -27.21
N MET A 217 11.48 10.43 -26.29
CA MET A 217 10.36 11.25 -25.81
C MET A 217 10.22 12.56 -26.62
N TRP A 218 11.13 12.81 -27.57
CA TRP A 218 11.27 14.09 -28.24
C TRP A 218 10.01 14.58 -28.97
N ASP A 219 9.40 13.73 -29.76
CA ASP A 219 8.22 14.06 -30.59
C ASP A 219 6.88 13.70 -29.89
N GLY A 220 6.93 12.96 -28.78
CA GLY A 220 5.77 12.51 -28.04
C GLY A 220 5.08 11.29 -28.65
N LYS A 221 5.68 10.62 -29.66
CA LYS A 221 5.15 9.37 -30.23
C LYS A 221 5.40 8.17 -29.33
N GLU A 222 6.58 8.13 -28.71
CA GLU A 222 6.98 7.06 -27.79
C GLU A 222 6.79 7.49 -26.33
N GLY A 223 6.73 6.49 -25.46
CA GLY A 223 6.71 6.62 -24.01
C GLY A 223 7.27 5.36 -23.36
N PHE A 224 7.46 5.40 -22.05
CA PHE A 224 7.97 4.25 -21.29
C PHE A 224 7.16 4.05 -20.02
N ASP A 225 7.17 2.81 -19.52
CA ASP A 225 6.52 2.43 -18.28
C ASP A 225 7.56 2.34 -17.16
N PHE A 226 7.30 3.01 -16.04
CA PHE A 226 8.13 2.90 -14.84
C PHE A 226 7.23 2.89 -13.60
N LEU A 227 7.42 1.92 -12.73
CA LEU A 227 6.65 1.72 -11.48
C LEU A 227 5.13 1.75 -11.68
N GLY A 228 4.65 1.15 -12.77
CA GLY A 228 3.22 1.08 -13.09
C GLY A 228 2.63 2.33 -13.73
N MET A 229 3.42 3.39 -13.91
CA MET A 229 3.01 4.61 -14.61
C MET A 229 3.62 4.67 -16.00
N HIS A 230 2.83 5.12 -16.97
CA HIS A 230 3.30 5.44 -18.33
C HIS A 230 3.71 6.91 -18.39
N HIS A 231 4.89 7.15 -18.94
CA HIS A 231 5.44 8.49 -19.13
C HIS A 231 5.47 8.80 -20.62
N ARG A 232 4.81 9.87 -21.03
CA ARG A 232 4.77 10.29 -22.42
C ARG A 232 4.74 11.81 -22.52
N ARG A 233 5.46 12.36 -23.49
CA ARG A 233 5.44 13.80 -23.77
C ARG A 233 4.22 14.12 -24.61
N MET A 234 3.41 15.08 -24.18
CA MET A 234 2.19 15.51 -24.85
C MET A 234 2.24 17.01 -25.12
N THR A 235 1.57 17.45 -26.18
CA THR A 235 1.37 18.86 -26.44
C THR A 235 0.16 19.35 -25.65
N THR A 236 0.35 20.42 -24.91
CA THR A 236 -0.67 21.05 -24.07
C THR A 236 -0.78 22.51 -24.44
N GLU A 237 -1.96 23.09 -24.29
CA GLU A 237 -2.23 24.49 -24.55
C GLU A 237 -2.36 25.25 -23.23
N THR A 238 -1.71 26.41 -23.14
CA THR A 238 -1.89 27.32 -22.00
C THR A 238 -3.25 28.01 -22.08
N SER A 239 -3.72 28.59 -20.99
CA SER A 239 -4.94 29.44 -20.96
C SER A 239 -4.90 30.64 -21.92
N LYS A 240 -3.72 30.96 -22.50
CA LYS A 240 -3.49 32.02 -23.49
C LYS A 240 -3.34 31.50 -24.92
N GLY A 241 -3.66 30.21 -25.17
CA GLY A 241 -3.56 29.60 -26.52
C GLY A 241 -2.15 29.20 -26.96
N GLN A 242 -1.14 29.28 -26.09
CA GLN A 242 0.23 28.93 -26.44
C GLN A 242 0.47 27.44 -26.25
N LEU A 243 0.90 26.75 -27.30
CA LEU A 243 1.23 25.33 -27.27
C LEU A 243 2.60 25.10 -26.63
N TYR A 244 2.67 24.16 -25.70
CA TYR A 244 3.91 23.68 -25.09
C TYR A 244 3.89 22.18 -24.94
N LYS A 245 5.06 21.53 -24.77
CA LYS A 245 5.17 20.09 -24.60
C LYS A 245 5.59 19.78 -23.16
N GLU A 246 4.80 18.96 -22.48
CA GLU A 246 5.06 18.50 -21.12
C GLU A 246 4.99 16.96 -21.04
N THR A 247 5.72 16.38 -20.11
CA THR A 247 5.66 14.93 -19.84
C THR A 247 4.58 14.64 -18.84
N TYR A 248 3.58 13.90 -19.28
CA TYR A 248 2.48 13.40 -18.45
C TYR A 248 2.82 12.03 -17.90
N GLN A 249 2.30 11.78 -16.69
CA GLN A 249 2.33 10.49 -16.02
C GLN A 249 0.90 10.00 -15.83
N TYR A 250 0.60 8.83 -16.35
CA TYR A 250 -0.69 8.18 -16.16
C TYR A 250 -0.50 6.68 -16.00
N PRO A 251 -1.48 5.94 -15.39
CA PRO A 251 -1.33 4.51 -15.18
C PRO A 251 -1.03 3.76 -16.48
N SER A 252 -0.05 2.88 -16.48
CA SER A 252 0.30 2.09 -17.65
C SER A 252 -0.86 1.18 -18.08
N ARG A 253 -0.90 0.78 -19.37
CA ARG A 253 -1.93 -0.16 -19.87
C ARG A 253 -2.01 -1.43 -19.04
N LYS A 254 -0.88 -1.92 -18.56
CA LYS A 254 -0.80 -3.11 -17.69
C LYS A 254 -1.41 -2.84 -16.32
N ALA A 255 -1.12 -1.68 -15.69
CA ALA A 255 -1.72 -1.27 -14.43
C ALA A 255 -3.25 -1.08 -14.57
N MET A 256 -3.70 -0.43 -15.66
CA MET A 256 -5.12 -0.26 -15.95
C MET A 256 -5.85 -1.60 -16.18
N LYS A 257 -5.24 -2.56 -16.90
CA LYS A 257 -5.83 -3.89 -17.08
C LYS A 257 -5.97 -4.63 -15.76
N LYS A 258 -4.95 -4.59 -14.90
CA LYS A 258 -5.00 -5.17 -13.55
C LYS A 258 -6.11 -4.52 -12.73
N MET A 259 -6.18 -3.20 -12.72
CA MET A 259 -7.22 -2.43 -12.03
C MET A 259 -8.63 -2.81 -12.51
N LYS A 260 -8.86 -2.86 -13.82
CA LYS A 260 -10.17 -3.28 -14.40
C LYS A 260 -10.57 -4.70 -13.95
N THR A 261 -9.61 -5.62 -13.86
CA THR A 261 -9.86 -7.00 -13.42
C THR A 261 -10.22 -7.04 -11.94
N GLU A 262 -9.54 -6.28 -11.09
CA GLU A 262 -9.85 -6.20 -9.66
C GLU A 262 -11.18 -5.48 -9.40
N ILE A 263 -11.48 -4.40 -10.13
CA ILE A 263 -12.78 -3.70 -10.07
C ILE A 263 -13.93 -4.68 -10.32
N LYS A 264 -13.84 -5.54 -11.36
CA LYS A 264 -14.88 -6.52 -11.67
C LYS A 264 -15.13 -7.54 -10.55
N LYS A 265 -14.13 -7.82 -9.71
CA LYS A 265 -14.26 -8.75 -8.57
C LYS A 265 -14.94 -8.13 -7.34
N ILE A 266 -14.93 -6.79 -7.21
CA ILE A 266 -15.28 -6.08 -5.97
C ILE A 266 -16.62 -5.35 -6.06
N LEU A 267 -17.22 -5.24 -7.25
CA LEU A 267 -18.42 -4.42 -7.49
C LEU A 267 -19.68 -5.01 -6.86
N GLU A 268 -19.90 -4.76 -5.59
CA GLU A 268 -21.24 -4.63 -5.00
C GLU A 268 -21.65 -3.15 -5.04
N ALA A 269 -22.77 -2.85 -5.69
CA ALA A 269 -23.31 -1.50 -5.72
C ALA A 269 -23.83 -1.13 -4.32
N LEU A 270 -23.10 -0.31 -3.59
CA LEU A 270 -23.48 0.09 -2.25
C LEU A 270 -24.71 1.03 -2.30
N PRO A 271 -25.76 0.76 -1.51
CA PRO A 271 -27.01 1.54 -1.54
C PRO A 271 -26.86 2.95 -0.97
N ARG A 272 -25.78 3.21 -0.22
CA ARG A 272 -25.48 4.52 0.39
C ARG A 272 -23.96 4.71 0.57
N ILE A 273 -23.52 5.95 0.66
CA ILE A 273 -22.15 6.27 1.08
C ILE A 273 -22.00 5.96 2.58
N LEU A 274 -20.82 5.58 3.01
CA LEU A 274 -20.55 5.16 4.40
C LEU A 274 -21.57 4.11 4.90
N PRO A 275 -21.67 2.94 4.27
CA PRO A 275 -22.73 1.96 4.54
C PRO A 275 -22.75 1.47 5.98
N ASN A 276 -21.60 1.50 6.66
CA ASN A 276 -21.41 1.04 8.04
C ASN A 276 -21.67 2.16 9.09
N MET A 277 -22.07 3.36 8.64
CA MET A 277 -22.40 4.48 9.52
C MET A 277 -23.89 4.69 9.63
N ASP A 278 -24.31 5.44 10.63
CA ASP A 278 -25.70 5.86 10.80
C ASP A 278 -26.26 6.43 9.49
N LYS A 279 -27.50 6.10 9.18
CA LYS A 279 -28.17 6.46 7.92
C LYS A 279 -28.27 7.97 7.73
N GLU A 280 -28.48 8.70 8.81
CA GLU A 280 -28.59 10.15 8.78
C GLU A 280 -27.25 10.81 8.52
N ILE A 281 -26.15 10.27 9.05
CA ILE A 281 -24.78 10.70 8.72
C ILE A 281 -24.53 10.55 7.22
N SER A 282 -24.84 9.39 6.67
CA SER A 282 -24.71 9.11 5.24
C SER A 282 -25.49 10.10 4.37
N GLN A 283 -26.73 10.39 4.75
CA GLN A 283 -27.59 11.35 4.03
C GLN A 283 -27.06 12.78 4.10
N ASN A 284 -26.67 13.23 5.30
CA ASN A 284 -26.12 14.57 5.49
C ASN A 284 -24.81 14.78 4.74
N LEU A 285 -23.90 13.80 4.79
CA LEU A 285 -22.65 13.87 4.03
C LEU A 285 -22.90 13.93 2.53
N LYS A 286 -23.85 13.13 2.00
CA LYS A 286 -24.23 13.19 0.59
C LYS A 286 -24.71 14.58 0.18
N LEU A 287 -25.53 15.23 1.02
CA LEU A 287 -26.02 16.58 0.78
C LEU A 287 -24.90 17.63 0.81
N ILE A 288 -23.94 17.49 1.73
CA ILE A 288 -22.78 18.39 1.83
C ILE A 288 -21.92 18.27 0.57
N LEU A 289 -21.60 17.06 0.16
CA LEU A 289 -20.78 16.81 -1.02
C LEU A 289 -21.46 17.29 -2.32
N LYS A 290 -22.78 17.10 -2.44
CA LYS A 290 -23.55 17.63 -3.57
C LYS A 290 -23.50 19.17 -3.61
N LYS A 291 -23.58 19.85 -2.47
CA LYS A 291 -23.42 21.32 -2.40
C LYS A 291 -22.03 21.80 -2.80
N ARG A 292 -21.01 20.96 -2.65
CA ARG A 292 -19.64 21.22 -3.11
C ARG A 292 -19.42 20.87 -4.59
N GLY A 293 -20.49 20.52 -5.34
CA GLY A 293 -20.43 20.19 -6.77
C GLY A 293 -19.99 18.77 -7.07
N ILE A 294 -20.08 17.85 -6.10
CA ILE A 294 -19.74 16.44 -6.29
C ILE A 294 -21.00 15.65 -6.52
N ASP A 295 -21.17 15.08 -7.70
CA ASP A 295 -22.25 14.15 -7.99
C ASP A 295 -21.95 12.75 -7.43
N ILE A 296 -22.92 12.21 -6.69
CA ILE A 296 -22.78 10.92 -6.01
C ILE A 296 -23.88 9.98 -6.47
N HIS A 297 -23.46 8.93 -7.17
CA HIS A 297 -24.30 7.84 -7.64
C HIS A 297 -24.21 6.66 -6.68
N THR A 298 -25.27 6.42 -5.92
CA THR A 298 -25.37 5.27 -4.99
C THR A 298 -26.18 4.14 -5.64
N ALA A 299 -25.90 2.90 -5.25
CA ALA A 299 -26.44 1.70 -5.91
C ALA A 299 -26.13 1.66 -7.43
N ALA A 300 -25.01 2.26 -7.82
CA ALA A 300 -24.54 2.32 -9.19
C ALA A 300 -23.49 1.23 -9.43
N ALA A 301 -23.79 0.29 -10.31
CA ALA A 301 -22.89 -0.81 -10.67
C ALA A 301 -22.00 -0.41 -11.86
N VAL A 302 -20.74 -0.10 -11.62
CA VAL A 302 -19.77 0.26 -12.68
C VAL A 302 -19.52 -0.95 -13.57
N GLN A 303 -19.74 -0.81 -14.87
CA GLN A 303 -19.52 -1.86 -15.87
C GLN A 303 -18.12 -1.80 -16.46
N GLY A 304 -17.56 -0.62 -16.59
CA GLY A 304 -16.21 -0.43 -17.12
C GLY A 304 -15.81 1.03 -17.24
N VAL A 305 -14.53 1.20 -17.52
CA VAL A 305 -13.93 2.49 -17.86
C VAL A 305 -13.19 2.33 -19.18
N GLU A 306 -13.53 3.16 -20.16
CA GLU A 306 -12.95 3.16 -21.50
C GLU A 306 -12.25 4.50 -21.74
N ALA A 307 -11.14 4.48 -22.50
CA ALA A 307 -10.47 5.69 -22.89
C ALA A 307 -11.02 6.15 -24.25
N GLU A 308 -11.47 7.38 -24.34
CA GLU A 308 -11.92 8.02 -25.56
C GLU A 308 -11.14 9.33 -25.77
N GLY A 309 -10.14 9.29 -26.66
CA GLY A 309 -9.22 10.41 -26.86
C GLY A 309 -8.45 10.76 -25.58
N ASP A 310 -8.57 11.99 -25.12
CA ASP A 310 -7.93 12.51 -23.90
C ASP A 310 -8.81 12.39 -22.64
N GLN A 311 -9.94 11.70 -22.74
CA GLN A 311 -10.89 11.54 -21.65
C GLN A 311 -11.16 10.06 -21.36
N TYR A 312 -11.74 9.80 -20.19
CA TYR A 312 -12.21 8.49 -19.78
C TYR A 312 -13.72 8.50 -19.62
N VAL A 313 -14.39 7.49 -20.17
CA VAL A 313 -15.83 7.27 -20.00
C VAL A 313 -16.05 6.10 -19.05
N CYS A 314 -16.63 6.39 -17.90
CA CYS A 314 -17.06 5.40 -16.93
C CYS A 314 -18.51 5.02 -17.22
N LYS A 315 -18.78 3.76 -17.59
CA LYS A 315 -20.11 3.21 -17.82
C LYS A 315 -20.61 2.51 -16.56
N TYR A 316 -21.82 2.79 -16.14
CA TYR A 316 -22.42 2.19 -14.94
C TYR A 316 -23.94 2.00 -15.10
N ILE A 317 -24.51 1.08 -14.32
CA ILE A 317 -25.95 0.86 -14.24
C ILE A 317 -26.45 1.46 -12.93
N GLU A 318 -27.38 2.39 -13.02
CA GLU A 318 -28.09 2.97 -11.87
C GLU A 318 -29.60 2.85 -12.09
N LYS A 319 -30.33 2.26 -11.13
CA LYS A 319 -31.79 2.03 -11.23
C LYS A 319 -32.17 1.31 -12.53
N GLU A 320 -31.42 0.26 -12.87
CA GLU A 320 -31.61 -0.58 -14.07
C GLU A 320 -31.39 0.16 -15.41
N LYS A 321 -30.85 1.38 -15.39
CA LYS A 321 -30.56 2.16 -16.59
C LYS A 321 -29.04 2.29 -16.77
N GLU A 322 -28.59 2.13 -18.00
CA GLU A 322 -27.21 2.45 -18.36
C GLU A 322 -26.99 3.95 -18.31
N GLN A 323 -25.91 4.35 -17.66
CA GLN A 323 -25.43 5.72 -17.51
C GLN A 323 -23.96 5.80 -17.84
N SER A 324 -23.47 6.99 -18.16
CA SER A 324 -22.05 7.23 -18.33
C SER A 324 -21.61 8.55 -17.70
N ALA A 325 -20.38 8.60 -17.24
CA ALA A 325 -19.73 9.82 -16.76
C ALA A 325 -18.38 9.96 -17.44
N THR A 326 -18.09 11.14 -17.97
CA THR A 326 -16.86 11.45 -18.68
C THR A 326 -15.97 12.36 -17.83
N SER A 327 -14.68 12.06 -17.76
CA SER A 327 -13.72 12.86 -16.99
C SER A 327 -12.29 12.74 -17.56
N GLN A 328 -11.44 13.71 -17.23
CA GLN A 328 -10.02 13.66 -17.60
C GLN A 328 -9.23 12.66 -16.74
N TYR A 329 -9.72 12.34 -15.53
CA TYR A 329 -9.07 11.43 -14.58
C TYR A 329 -10.10 10.52 -13.96
N VAL A 330 -9.70 9.28 -13.70
CA VAL A 330 -10.52 8.32 -12.95
C VAL A 330 -9.70 7.83 -11.76
N LEU A 331 -10.20 8.06 -10.56
CA LEU A 331 -9.67 7.51 -9.32
C LEU A 331 -10.43 6.24 -8.96
N CYS A 332 -9.74 5.11 -8.96
CA CYS A 332 -10.30 3.86 -8.46
C CYS A 332 -10.00 3.72 -6.96
N ALA A 333 -11.05 3.83 -6.14
CA ALA A 333 -11.01 3.72 -4.69
C ALA A 333 -12.04 2.69 -4.17
N VAL A 334 -12.16 1.55 -4.86
CA VAL A 334 -13.19 0.52 -4.66
C VAL A 334 -12.97 -0.37 -3.42
N GLY A 335 -12.08 0.03 -2.50
CA GLY A 335 -11.79 -0.70 -1.29
C GLY A 335 -10.50 -1.53 -1.35
N ARG A 336 -10.33 -2.38 -0.36
CA ARG A 336 -9.17 -3.25 -0.18
C ARG A 336 -9.60 -4.69 -0.07
N CYS A 337 -8.82 -5.58 -0.69
CA CYS A 337 -8.91 -7.02 -0.45
C CYS A 337 -7.80 -7.42 0.54
N PRO A 338 -8.09 -8.29 1.50
CA PRO A 338 -7.06 -8.89 2.33
C PRO A 338 -6.04 -9.62 1.45
N ASN A 339 -4.77 -9.50 1.80
CA ASN A 339 -3.74 -10.32 1.16
C ASN A 339 -3.48 -11.53 2.06
N THR A 340 -4.22 -12.59 1.82
CA THR A 340 -4.14 -13.85 2.56
C THR A 340 -3.35 -14.92 1.82
N ASP A 341 -2.84 -14.61 0.62
CA ASP A 341 -2.11 -15.57 -0.23
C ASP A 341 -0.84 -16.06 0.48
N GLY A 342 -0.77 -17.35 0.74
CA GLY A 342 0.35 -18.00 1.41
C GLY A 342 0.48 -17.69 2.90
N LEU A 343 -0.55 -17.07 3.53
CA LEU A 343 -0.57 -16.79 4.96
C LEU A 343 -0.90 -18.03 5.78
N PHE A 344 -1.78 -18.89 5.26
CA PHE A 344 -2.25 -20.10 5.92
C PHE A 344 -1.74 -21.35 5.19
N SER A 345 -1.49 -22.41 5.94
CA SER A 345 -1.30 -23.76 5.40
C SER A 345 -2.66 -24.43 5.18
N GLU A 346 -2.72 -25.48 4.35
CA GLU A 346 -3.98 -26.22 4.12
C GLU A 346 -4.58 -26.76 5.42
N ASP A 347 -3.74 -27.20 6.35
CA ASP A 347 -4.14 -27.78 7.65
C ASP A 347 -4.48 -26.71 8.73
N ALA A 348 -4.20 -25.44 8.47
CA ALA A 348 -4.38 -24.33 9.43
C ALA A 348 -4.97 -23.09 8.77
N THR A 349 -5.98 -23.28 7.92
CA THR A 349 -6.75 -22.19 7.31
C THR A 349 -7.97 -21.91 8.19
N PRO A 350 -8.10 -20.71 8.76
CA PRO A 350 -9.31 -20.34 9.51
C PRO A 350 -10.51 -20.23 8.57
N GLU A 351 -11.70 -20.21 9.15
CA GLU A 351 -12.92 -19.95 8.38
C GLU A 351 -12.82 -18.64 7.63
N MET A 352 -13.14 -18.65 6.33
CA MET A 352 -13.04 -17.51 5.43
C MET A 352 -14.41 -17.17 4.84
N ASN A 353 -14.76 -15.89 4.80
CA ASN A 353 -15.94 -15.39 4.11
C ASN A 353 -15.53 -14.27 3.13
N ARG A 354 -15.83 -14.42 1.85
CA ARG A 354 -15.47 -13.45 0.78
C ARG A 354 -14.00 -13.00 0.82
N GLY A 355 -13.09 -13.92 1.09
CA GLY A 355 -11.66 -13.67 1.18
C GLY A 355 -11.18 -13.01 2.48
N ARG A 356 -12.05 -12.88 3.50
CA ARG A 356 -11.73 -12.34 4.82
C ARG A 356 -11.81 -13.43 5.87
N VAL A 357 -10.96 -13.31 6.88
CA VAL A 357 -10.99 -14.21 8.04
C VAL A 357 -12.24 -13.91 8.88
N VAL A 358 -13.00 -14.95 9.20
CA VAL A 358 -14.14 -14.85 10.10
C VAL A 358 -13.62 -14.85 11.52
N VAL A 359 -14.07 -13.89 12.33
CA VAL A 359 -13.72 -13.78 13.76
C VAL A 359 -14.97 -13.55 14.60
N ASN A 360 -14.87 -13.93 15.86
CA ASN A 360 -15.89 -13.61 16.86
C ASN A 360 -15.69 -12.17 17.41
N GLU A 361 -16.52 -11.76 18.37
CA GLU A 361 -16.47 -10.43 19.00
C GLU A 361 -15.15 -10.15 19.75
N LYS A 362 -14.35 -11.18 20.03
CA LYS A 362 -13.03 -11.10 20.65
C LYS A 362 -11.88 -11.17 19.64
N PHE A 363 -12.17 -11.04 18.33
CA PHE A 363 -11.20 -11.19 17.23
C PHE A 363 -10.55 -12.57 17.12
N GLU A 364 -11.08 -13.59 17.83
CA GLU A 364 -10.59 -14.94 17.71
C GLU A 364 -11.17 -15.60 16.45
N THR A 365 -10.32 -16.33 15.73
CA THR A 365 -10.70 -17.06 14.51
C THR A 365 -11.34 -18.41 14.87
N SER A 366 -11.74 -19.18 13.84
CA SER A 366 -12.18 -20.57 14.03
C SER A 366 -11.08 -21.50 14.60
N ILE A 367 -9.83 -21.04 14.62
CA ILE A 367 -8.71 -21.79 15.21
C ILE A 367 -8.44 -21.24 16.61
N PRO A 368 -8.61 -22.04 17.68
CA PRO A 368 -8.42 -21.59 19.06
C PRO A 368 -7.04 -20.94 19.28
N GLY A 369 -7.02 -19.79 19.96
CA GLY A 369 -5.79 -19.04 20.26
C GLY A 369 -5.19 -18.29 19.06
N VAL A 370 -5.85 -18.29 17.90
CA VAL A 370 -5.46 -17.52 16.71
C VAL A 370 -6.44 -16.36 16.51
N TYR A 371 -5.90 -15.14 16.49
CA TYR A 371 -6.67 -13.91 16.36
C TYR A 371 -6.36 -13.24 15.01
N ALA A 372 -7.36 -12.60 14.41
CA ALA A 372 -7.18 -11.79 13.19
C ALA A 372 -7.77 -10.39 13.40
N ILE A 373 -7.05 -9.38 12.89
CA ILE A 373 -7.40 -7.97 13.05
C ILE A 373 -7.16 -7.19 11.75
N GLY A 374 -7.63 -5.95 11.72
CA GLY A 374 -7.37 -5.00 10.64
C GLY A 374 -7.99 -5.41 9.32
N ASP A 375 -7.25 -5.20 8.24
CA ASP A 375 -7.72 -5.41 6.87
C ASP A 375 -8.01 -6.90 6.55
N LEU A 376 -7.60 -7.83 7.40
CA LEU A 376 -7.87 -9.27 7.24
C LEU A 376 -9.32 -9.65 7.55
N ILE A 377 -10.02 -8.88 8.37
CA ILE A 377 -11.39 -9.16 8.85
C ILE A 377 -12.41 -8.19 8.25
N PHE A 378 -13.69 -8.43 8.50
CA PHE A 378 -14.74 -7.45 8.20
C PHE A 378 -14.67 -6.27 9.17
N GLY A 379 -14.99 -5.07 8.69
CA GLY A 379 -15.02 -3.84 9.48
C GLY A 379 -14.31 -2.67 8.82
N ALA A 380 -13.96 -1.67 9.61
CA ALA A 380 -13.26 -0.47 9.12
C ALA A 380 -11.80 -0.79 8.79
N GLN A 381 -11.46 -0.66 7.51
CA GLN A 381 -10.12 -0.94 6.98
C GLN A 381 -9.21 0.29 7.09
N LEU A 382 -8.91 0.67 8.33
CA LEU A 382 -8.11 1.85 8.67
C LEU A 382 -6.93 1.43 9.54
N ALA A 383 -5.75 1.97 9.26
CA ALA A 383 -4.53 1.60 9.97
C ALA A 383 -4.62 1.80 11.49
N HIS A 384 -5.25 2.90 11.93
CA HIS A 384 -5.47 3.16 13.36
C HIS A 384 -6.51 2.21 13.96
N THR A 385 -7.53 1.78 13.20
CA THR A 385 -8.47 0.73 13.65
C THR A 385 -7.74 -0.60 13.84
N ALA A 386 -6.88 -0.98 12.90
CA ALA A 386 -6.07 -2.20 13.02
C ALA A 386 -5.14 -2.13 14.25
N SER A 387 -4.54 -0.96 14.51
CA SER A 387 -3.72 -0.74 15.71
C SER A 387 -4.55 -0.84 16.99
N ALA A 388 -5.73 -0.24 17.01
CA ALA A 388 -6.64 -0.30 18.15
C ALA A 388 -7.15 -1.74 18.38
N GLN A 389 -7.52 -2.47 17.34
CA GLN A 389 -7.89 -3.89 17.44
C GLN A 389 -6.72 -4.74 17.95
N GLY A 390 -5.48 -4.45 17.55
CA GLY A 390 -4.28 -5.12 18.09
C GLY A 390 -4.08 -4.84 19.56
N ILE A 391 -4.27 -3.60 19.99
CA ILE A 391 -4.28 -3.23 21.41
C ILE A 391 -5.43 -3.93 22.12
N GLN A 392 -6.62 -3.93 21.53
CA GLN A 392 -7.80 -4.59 22.09
C GLN A 392 -7.60 -6.09 22.26
N VAL A 393 -7.04 -6.81 21.28
CA VAL A 393 -6.70 -8.23 21.42
C VAL A 393 -5.66 -8.43 22.51
N ALA A 394 -4.62 -7.61 22.56
CA ALA A 394 -3.61 -7.66 23.61
C ALA A 394 -4.19 -7.32 24.99
N GLU A 395 -5.08 -6.34 25.05
CA GLU A 395 -5.78 -5.91 26.27
C GLU A 395 -7.01 -6.75 26.59
N GLN A 396 -7.60 -7.52 25.65
CA GLN A 396 -8.59 -8.56 25.97
C GLN A 396 -7.94 -9.83 26.48
N LEU A 397 -6.81 -10.18 25.99
CA LEU A 397 -5.91 -11.11 26.69
C LEU A 397 -5.50 -10.51 28.05
N ALA A 398 -5.66 -9.18 28.20
CA ALA A 398 -5.43 -8.35 29.39
C ALA A 398 -6.54 -7.31 29.79
N GLY A 399 -7.62 -6.99 29.00
CA GLY A 399 -8.96 -6.36 29.20
C GLY A 399 -9.53 -4.95 28.79
N LYS A 400 -9.58 -4.30 27.43
CA LYS A 400 -10.17 -2.92 27.01
C LYS A 400 -10.59 -2.56 25.52
N GLU A 401 -11.06 -1.31 25.02
CA GLU A 401 -11.67 -0.91 23.65
C GLU A 401 -11.53 0.51 22.95
N ALA A 402 -11.99 0.85 21.62
CA ALA A 402 -11.59 1.91 20.61
C ALA A 402 -12.50 2.76 19.61
N CYS A 403 -12.00 3.64 18.56
CA CYS A 403 -12.64 4.73 17.68
C CYS A 403 -12.08 5.17 16.26
N VAL A 404 -12.74 6.14 15.35
CA VAL A 404 -12.41 6.57 13.91
C VAL A 404 -12.59 8.07 13.42
N TYR A 405 -11.99 8.60 12.21
CA TYR A 405 -11.88 10.03 11.77
C TYR A 405 -12.26 10.47 10.31
N THR A 406 -12.85 11.71 10.04
CA THR A 406 -13.23 12.33 8.72
C THR A 406 -13.39 13.88 8.73
N ASP A 407 -13.79 14.60 7.56
CA ASP A 407 -14.15 16.06 7.54
C ASP A 407 -15.50 16.28 6.79
N PRO A 408 -16.59 16.77 7.44
CA PRO A 408 -16.65 17.01 8.89
C PRO A 408 -16.33 15.73 9.66
N GLU A 409 -15.70 15.89 10.81
CA GLU A 409 -15.33 14.74 11.62
C GLU A 409 -16.57 13.91 11.98
N ILE A 410 -16.44 12.61 11.82
CA ILE A 410 -17.49 11.64 12.16
C ILE A 410 -16.90 10.69 13.19
N ALA A 411 -17.59 10.53 14.29
CA ALA A 411 -17.21 9.55 15.29
C ALA A 411 -18.45 8.75 15.74
N SER A 412 -18.26 7.47 15.95
CA SER A 412 -19.31 6.57 16.40
C SER A 412 -18.74 5.57 17.41
N VAL A 413 -19.47 5.30 18.45
CA VAL A 413 -19.14 4.27 19.46
C VAL A 413 -20.42 3.58 19.92
N GLY A 414 -20.31 2.29 20.23
CA GLY A 414 -21.46 1.48 20.64
C GLY A 414 -22.46 1.23 19.51
N ILE A 415 -23.70 0.92 19.86
CA ILE A 415 -24.76 0.57 18.89
C ILE A 415 -25.48 1.82 18.35
N THR A 416 -25.90 1.74 17.09
CA THR A 416 -26.80 2.73 16.47
C THR A 416 -28.26 2.49 16.87
N GLU A 417 -29.13 3.47 16.63
CA GLU A 417 -30.56 3.33 16.83
C GLU A 417 -31.14 2.21 15.95
N ASP A 418 -30.66 2.05 14.72
CA ASP A 418 -31.12 1.00 13.80
C ASP A 418 -30.67 -0.38 14.30
N GLU A 419 -29.44 -0.53 14.74
CA GLU A 419 -28.93 -1.80 15.33
C GLU A 419 -29.63 -2.16 16.64
N ALA A 420 -30.02 -1.18 17.46
CA ALA A 420 -30.81 -1.42 18.67
C ALA A 420 -32.19 -1.99 18.31
N LYS A 421 -32.84 -1.42 17.29
CA LYS A 421 -34.13 -1.93 16.78
C LYS A 421 -34.01 -3.35 16.22
N GLU A 422 -32.97 -3.62 15.43
CA GLU A 422 -32.70 -4.97 14.90
C GLU A 422 -32.46 -6.00 16.00
N LYS A 423 -31.79 -5.60 17.08
CA LYS A 423 -31.51 -6.46 18.25
C LYS A 423 -32.67 -6.52 19.27
N GLY A 424 -33.78 -5.80 19.02
CA GLY A 424 -34.92 -5.75 19.92
C GLY A 424 -34.64 -5.07 21.26
N ILE A 425 -33.64 -4.20 21.32
CA ILE A 425 -33.28 -3.43 22.52
C ILE A 425 -34.10 -2.15 22.55
N ALA A 426 -34.89 -1.95 23.61
CA ALA A 426 -35.65 -0.73 23.83
C ALA A 426 -34.72 0.42 24.21
N VAL A 427 -34.68 1.47 23.39
CA VAL A 427 -33.76 2.62 23.58
C VAL A 427 -34.46 3.95 23.50
N LYS A 428 -33.96 4.92 24.24
CA LYS A 428 -34.24 6.35 24.11
C LYS A 428 -33.09 7.00 23.37
N VAL A 429 -33.42 7.88 22.41
CA VAL A 429 -32.44 8.58 21.60
C VAL A 429 -32.52 10.08 21.86
N GLY A 430 -31.40 10.65 22.33
CA GLY A 430 -31.22 12.08 22.44
C GLY A 430 -30.41 12.61 21.25
N LYS A 431 -30.86 13.72 20.65
CA LYS A 431 -30.17 14.34 19.51
C LYS A 431 -30.02 15.84 19.73
N PHE A 432 -28.78 16.32 19.54
CA PHE A 432 -28.46 17.76 19.54
C PHE A 432 -27.96 18.19 18.17
N ILE A 433 -28.55 19.23 17.60
CA ILE A 433 -28.19 19.72 16.26
C ILE A 433 -27.16 20.84 16.41
N MET A 434 -26.04 20.75 15.68
CA MET A 434 -24.92 21.68 15.84
C MET A 434 -25.24 23.15 15.47
N SER A 435 -26.22 23.39 14.61
CA SER A 435 -26.70 24.78 14.35
C SER A 435 -27.26 25.50 15.57
N ALA A 436 -27.67 24.76 16.60
CA ALA A 436 -28.11 25.31 17.89
C ALA A 436 -26.93 25.62 18.85
N ASN A 437 -25.69 25.24 18.50
CA ASN A 437 -24.50 25.57 19.27
C ASN A 437 -23.94 26.91 18.82
N GLY A 438 -23.83 27.89 19.75
CA GLY A 438 -23.38 29.23 19.45
C GLY A 438 -21.99 29.38 18.83
N LYS A 439 -21.12 28.38 18.97
CA LYS A 439 -19.78 28.35 18.35
C LYS A 439 -19.81 27.89 16.89
N SER A 440 -20.70 26.98 16.54
CA SER A 440 -20.76 26.40 15.20
C SER A 440 -21.05 27.42 14.08
N PRO A 441 -21.93 28.41 14.24
CA PRO A 441 -22.08 29.51 13.30
C PRO A 441 -20.83 30.38 13.14
N ILE A 442 -20.08 30.60 14.22
CA ILE A 442 -18.85 31.39 14.20
C ILE A 442 -17.75 30.68 13.37
N THR A 443 -17.64 29.35 13.49
CA THR A 443 -16.68 28.55 12.73
C THR A 443 -17.16 28.18 11.34
N LYS A 444 -18.40 28.55 10.95
CA LYS A 444 -19.09 28.14 9.70
C LYS A 444 -19.28 26.62 9.56
N GLU A 445 -19.31 25.90 10.67
CA GLU A 445 -19.47 24.44 10.76
C GLU A 445 -20.85 24.09 11.34
N GLU A 446 -21.90 24.73 10.82
CA GLU A 446 -23.27 24.65 11.34
C GLU A 446 -23.98 23.33 11.10
N ARG A 447 -23.45 22.50 10.17
CA ARG A 447 -24.07 21.22 9.81
C ARG A 447 -23.45 20.09 10.60
N GLY A 448 -24.32 19.44 11.35
CA GLY A 448 -23.97 18.24 12.06
C GLY A 448 -24.87 18.00 13.26
N PHE A 449 -24.61 16.93 13.97
CA PHE A 449 -25.37 16.57 15.17
C PHE A 449 -24.55 15.68 16.07
N ILE A 450 -24.98 15.59 17.32
CA ILE A 450 -24.58 14.59 18.29
C ILE A 450 -25.84 13.79 18.64
N LYS A 451 -25.78 12.46 18.48
CA LYS A 451 -26.86 11.54 18.82
C LYS A 451 -26.36 10.59 19.91
N VAL A 452 -27.11 10.44 20.99
CA VAL A 452 -26.82 9.51 22.08
C VAL A 452 -27.94 8.49 22.18
N VAL A 453 -27.58 7.23 22.27
CA VAL A 453 -28.50 6.10 22.41
C VAL A 453 -28.34 5.53 23.81
N ALA A 454 -29.40 5.48 24.58
CA ALA A 454 -29.41 4.93 25.92
C ALA A 454 -30.55 3.90 26.08
N GLU A 455 -30.33 2.88 26.87
CA GLU A 455 -31.41 1.93 27.23
C GLU A 455 -32.59 2.65 27.88
N GLU A 456 -33.79 2.24 27.52
CA GLU A 456 -35.01 2.97 27.95
C GLU A 456 -35.27 2.88 29.45
N GLU A 457 -35.01 1.71 30.04
CA GLU A 457 -35.29 1.47 31.45
C GLU A 457 -34.14 1.91 32.38
N SER A 458 -32.91 1.56 32.02
CA SER A 458 -31.72 1.82 32.86
C SER A 458 -31.15 3.22 32.66
N GLY A 459 -31.39 3.84 31.50
CA GLY A 459 -30.72 5.08 31.08
C GLY A 459 -29.23 4.91 30.80
N VAL A 460 -28.72 3.68 30.75
CA VAL A 460 -27.31 3.40 30.45
C VAL A 460 -27.02 3.73 29.00
N ILE A 461 -25.94 4.47 28.75
CA ILE A 461 -25.50 4.84 27.40
C ILE A 461 -24.95 3.60 26.72
N VAL A 462 -25.53 3.25 25.56
CA VAL A 462 -25.14 2.09 24.74
C VAL A 462 -24.59 2.47 23.39
N GLY A 463 -24.73 3.75 23.00
CA GLY A 463 -24.16 4.24 21.76
C GLY A 463 -24.14 5.76 21.66
N ALA A 464 -23.21 6.29 20.88
CA ALA A 464 -23.15 7.68 20.50
C ALA A 464 -22.65 7.83 19.06
N GLN A 465 -23.31 8.71 18.28
CA GLN A 465 -22.94 9.03 16.91
C GLN A 465 -22.81 10.54 16.78
N MET A 466 -21.68 11.00 16.26
CA MET A 466 -21.37 12.40 16.10
C MET A 466 -20.97 12.70 14.67
N MET A 467 -21.44 13.84 14.17
CA MET A 467 -21.00 14.45 12.92
C MET A 467 -20.87 15.94 13.18
N CYS A 468 -19.68 16.40 13.54
CA CYS A 468 -19.41 17.78 13.87
C CYS A 468 -17.90 18.06 13.92
N ALA A 469 -17.52 19.33 14.04
CA ALA A 469 -16.14 19.71 14.33
C ALA A 469 -15.66 19.06 15.63
N ARG A 470 -14.46 18.46 15.58
CA ARG A 470 -13.82 17.78 16.72
C ARG A 470 -14.63 16.62 17.31
N ALA A 471 -15.45 15.96 16.49
CA ALA A 471 -16.19 14.77 16.90
C ALA A 471 -15.26 13.67 17.44
N THR A 472 -14.09 13.53 16.84
CA THR A 472 -13.08 12.54 17.20
C THR A 472 -12.41 12.82 18.55
N ASP A 473 -12.30 14.09 18.94
CA ASP A 473 -11.82 14.48 20.28
C ASP A 473 -12.88 14.19 21.36
N MET A 474 -14.16 14.47 21.04
CA MET A 474 -15.27 14.39 22.00
C MET A 474 -15.77 12.97 22.25
N ILE A 475 -15.64 12.08 21.26
CA ILE A 475 -16.17 10.72 21.36
C ILE A 475 -15.56 9.91 22.49
N GLY A 476 -14.33 10.23 22.91
CA GLY A 476 -13.63 9.58 24.01
C GLY A 476 -14.40 9.59 25.34
N GLU A 477 -15.22 10.64 25.58
CA GLU A 477 -16.10 10.72 26.76
C GLU A 477 -17.19 9.64 26.70
N PHE A 478 -17.77 9.41 25.52
CA PHE A 478 -18.79 8.37 25.32
C PHE A 478 -18.21 6.97 25.34
N VAL A 479 -16.98 6.78 24.84
CA VAL A 479 -16.25 5.52 24.99
C VAL A 479 -16.11 5.16 26.46
N THR A 480 -15.68 6.12 27.27
CA THR A 480 -15.54 5.94 28.72
C THR A 480 -16.89 5.70 29.39
N ALA A 481 -17.93 6.41 29.00
CA ALA A 481 -19.27 6.26 29.54
C ALA A 481 -19.85 4.86 29.25
N ILE A 482 -19.70 4.35 28.02
CA ILE A 482 -20.18 3.03 27.61
C ILE A 482 -19.39 1.93 28.32
N ALA A 483 -18.05 2.01 28.32
CA ALA A 483 -17.19 1.05 28.99
C ALA A 483 -17.50 0.89 30.49
N ASN A 484 -17.86 1.98 31.15
CA ASN A 484 -18.22 2.01 32.56
C ASN A 484 -19.73 1.86 32.82
N LYS A 485 -20.54 1.56 31.78
CA LYS A 485 -22.02 1.45 31.88
C LYS A 485 -22.67 2.67 32.56
N MET A 486 -22.17 3.87 32.25
CA MET A 486 -22.69 5.09 32.83
C MET A 486 -24.06 5.43 32.26
N THR A 487 -24.93 5.97 33.09
CA THR A 487 -26.21 6.55 32.66
C THR A 487 -26.02 7.96 32.12
N VAL A 488 -26.97 8.43 31.28
CA VAL A 488 -27.00 9.83 30.83
C VAL A 488 -26.95 10.81 32.02
N ALA A 489 -27.64 10.49 33.11
CA ALA A 489 -27.65 11.33 34.32
C ALA A 489 -26.29 11.41 35.03
N GLN A 490 -25.47 10.36 34.90
CA GLN A 490 -24.11 10.34 35.46
C GLN A 490 -23.12 11.11 34.59
N LEU A 491 -23.27 11.06 33.27
CA LEU A 491 -22.43 11.81 32.33
C LEU A 491 -22.64 13.32 32.40
N LEU A 492 -23.84 13.77 32.84
CA LEU A 492 -24.19 15.17 32.98
C LEU A 492 -23.75 15.80 34.33
N LYS A 493 -23.20 15.03 35.24
CA LYS A 493 -22.65 15.47 36.54
C LYS A 493 -21.13 15.69 36.44
#